data_cfb0786ac1d947b01de7c3621e7b1311
#
_entry.id   cfb0786ac1d947b01de7c3621e7b1311
#
_cell.length_a   1.000
_cell.length_b   1.000
_cell.length_c   1.000
_cell.angle_alpha   90.00
_cell.angle_beta   90.00
_cell.angle_gamma   90.00
#
_symmetry.space_group_name_H-M   'P 1'
#
loop_
_entity.id
_entity.type
_entity.pdbx_description
1 polymer ?
#
loop_
_entity_poly.entity_id
_entity_poly.type
_entity_poly.pdbx_seq_one_letter_code
_entity_poly.pdbx_strand_id
1 'polypeptide(L)'
;MTARFICAAFAAWLLFLNAAGATEQKPYPFFPFCIDWHDAKKRSFEQQAEMLKSLGYDGVGHIWLDNVAERLKTLKAAGLKLYQITMTVDITPGKRAYDPRFKDVLALVKDSHMQFALLVSGGKPSDPSVDPHVVKILREMSDLARDSGAQLLLYPHQGCWIERIEDSIRVADKVDRPNVGVMFNLCHWLRVEKRRDYKPLLKRAMPRLWAVSINGADQFDEKPGWDHYIQPLDRGSFDVGGLLKTLKELGYKGPIGLQCYGIGGDAREHLARSMAAWQKLRANLKD
;
A
#
# COMPACT_ATOMS: atom_id res chain seq x y z
N MET A 1 -14.22 77.31 24.59
CA MET A 1 -13.56 76.06 25.07
C MET A 1 -14.53 74.93 24.85
N THR A 2 -14.44 74.21 23.72
CA THR A 2 -15.30 73.12 23.36
C THR A 2 -14.45 71.90 23.11
N ALA A 3 -14.47 70.90 24.04
CA ALA A 3 -13.81 69.65 23.95
C ALA A 3 -14.63 68.69 23.04
N ARG A 4 -14.00 68.19 21.98
CA ARG A 4 -14.57 67.15 21.10
C ARG A 4 -14.14 65.77 21.62
N PHE A 5 -15.07 64.95 22.04
CA PHE A 5 -14.90 63.52 22.30
C PHE A 5 -14.90 62.73 21.00
N ILE A 6 -13.83 62.05 20.71
CA ILE A 6 -13.72 61.08 19.59
C ILE A 6 -14.02 59.69 20.18
N CYS A 7 -15.18 59.13 19.81
CA CYS A 7 -15.47 57.71 20.06
C CYS A 7 -14.76 56.84 19.03
N ALA A 8 -13.77 56.08 19.48
CA ALA A 8 -13.19 55.02 18.69
C ALA A 8 -13.99 53.72 18.86
N ALA A 9 -14.69 53.29 17.81
CA ALA A 9 -15.37 52.01 17.76
C ALA A 9 -14.35 50.91 17.40
N PHE A 10 -14.04 50.03 18.35
CA PHE A 10 -13.28 48.80 18.12
C PHE A 10 -14.24 47.75 17.52
N ALA A 11 -14.08 47.48 16.23
CA ALA A 11 -14.69 46.32 15.57
C ALA A 11 -13.87 45.06 15.86
N ALA A 12 -14.34 44.22 16.78
CA ALA A 12 -13.78 42.91 17.04
C ALA A 12 -14.21 41.95 15.91
N TRP A 13 -13.29 41.60 15.01
CA TRP A 13 -13.45 40.54 14.05
C TRP A 13 -13.23 39.20 14.77
N LEU A 14 -14.32 38.50 15.07
CA LEU A 14 -14.28 37.10 15.50
C LEU A 14 -13.94 36.23 14.27
N LEU A 15 -12.67 35.84 14.19
CA LEU A 15 -12.22 34.75 13.30
C LEU A 15 -12.74 33.42 13.86
N PHE A 16 -13.88 32.96 13.30
CA PHE A 16 -14.27 31.56 13.45
C PHE A 16 -13.31 30.70 12.64
N LEU A 17 -12.26 30.20 13.30
CA LEU A 17 -11.48 29.07 12.82
C LEU A 17 -12.40 27.84 12.78
N ASN A 18 -12.94 27.54 11.59
CA ASN A 18 -13.48 26.22 11.31
C ASN A 18 -12.34 25.23 11.37
N ALA A 19 -12.05 24.68 12.54
CA ALA A 19 -11.31 23.46 12.69
C ALA A 19 -12.20 22.33 12.16
N ALA A 20 -12.23 22.15 10.83
CA ALA A 20 -12.63 20.89 10.25
C ALA A 20 -11.71 19.85 10.88
N GLY A 21 -12.23 19.06 11.81
CA GLY A 21 -11.52 18.03 12.51
C GLY A 21 -10.90 17.07 11.48
N ALA A 22 -9.60 17.24 11.20
CA ALA A 22 -8.82 16.20 10.59
C ALA A 22 -8.93 15.00 11.54
N THR A 23 -9.71 14.01 11.18
CA THR A 23 -9.75 12.75 11.92
C THR A 23 -8.32 12.23 11.92
N GLU A 24 -7.70 12.24 13.08
CA GLU A 24 -6.33 11.76 13.28
C GLU A 24 -6.25 10.33 12.73
N GLN A 25 -5.53 10.18 11.62
CA GLN A 25 -5.50 8.90 10.93
C GLN A 25 -4.79 7.90 11.83
N LYS A 26 -5.52 6.86 12.25
CA LYS A 26 -5.00 5.77 13.08
C LYS A 26 -3.67 5.28 12.47
N PRO A 27 -2.55 5.32 13.20
CA PRO A 27 -1.28 4.87 12.68
C PRO A 27 -1.37 3.38 12.31
N TYR A 28 -0.69 3.01 11.21
CA TYR A 28 -0.64 1.64 10.70
C TYR A 28 -2.03 1.03 10.42
N PRO A 29 -2.88 1.63 9.56
CA PRO A 29 -4.09 0.94 9.14
C PRO A 29 -3.72 -0.41 8.51
N PHE A 30 -4.48 -1.46 8.87
CA PHE A 30 -4.17 -2.83 8.51
C PHE A 30 -5.24 -3.43 7.59
N PHE A 31 -4.82 -3.92 6.43
CA PHE A 31 -5.73 -4.42 5.41
C PHE A 31 -5.16 -5.66 4.70
N PRO A 32 -5.96 -6.70 4.39
CA PRO A 32 -5.51 -7.83 3.59
C PRO A 32 -5.64 -7.53 2.10
N PHE A 33 -4.87 -8.25 1.27
CA PHE A 33 -5.02 -8.28 -0.17
C PHE A 33 -4.74 -9.69 -0.72
N CYS A 34 -5.12 -9.96 -1.97
CA CYS A 34 -5.08 -11.30 -2.58
C CYS A 34 -5.93 -12.34 -1.84
N ILE A 35 -7.09 -11.97 -1.29
CA ILE A 35 -7.98 -12.88 -0.58
C ILE A 35 -8.98 -13.58 -1.51
N ASP A 36 -9.27 -13.00 -2.68
CA ASP A 36 -10.35 -13.42 -3.57
C ASP A 36 -10.08 -14.76 -4.25
N TRP A 37 -8.84 -15.04 -4.59
CA TRP A 37 -8.48 -16.15 -5.47
C TRP A 37 -8.41 -17.51 -4.77
N HIS A 38 -8.21 -17.50 -3.45
CA HIS A 38 -7.95 -18.71 -2.68
C HIS A 38 -9.00 -18.97 -1.60
N ASP A 39 -10.05 -18.14 -1.53
CA ASP A 39 -11.17 -18.36 -0.60
C ASP A 39 -12.04 -19.54 -1.07
N ALA A 40 -12.00 -20.65 -0.34
CA ALA A 40 -12.82 -21.82 -0.62
C ALA A 40 -14.33 -21.52 -0.58
N LYS A 41 -14.75 -20.45 0.10
CA LYS A 41 -16.16 -20.01 0.17
C LYS A 41 -16.56 -19.11 -1.00
N LYS A 42 -15.60 -18.64 -1.83
CA LYS A 42 -15.85 -17.76 -2.99
C LYS A 42 -16.79 -16.59 -2.66
N ARG A 43 -16.50 -15.89 -1.55
CA ARG A 43 -17.32 -14.78 -1.05
C ARG A 43 -17.45 -13.65 -2.06
N SER A 44 -18.68 -13.13 -2.21
CA SER A 44 -18.91 -11.88 -2.95
C SER A 44 -18.21 -10.69 -2.26
N PHE A 45 -18.14 -9.55 -2.93
CA PHE A 45 -17.52 -8.33 -2.34
C PHE A 45 -18.26 -7.84 -1.08
N GLU A 46 -19.60 -7.99 -1.03
CA GLU A 46 -20.38 -7.72 0.18
C GLU A 46 -19.97 -8.64 1.33
N GLN A 47 -19.98 -9.94 1.06
CA GLN A 47 -19.62 -10.96 2.07
C GLN A 47 -18.18 -10.77 2.57
N GLN A 48 -17.26 -10.38 1.67
CA GLN A 48 -15.89 -10.06 2.06
C GLN A 48 -15.84 -8.80 2.94
N ALA A 49 -16.57 -7.74 2.57
CA ALA A 49 -16.64 -6.51 3.36
C ALA A 49 -17.21 -6.75 4.76
N GLU A 50 -18.29 -7.52 4.88
CA GLU A 50 -18.88 -7.91 6.16
C GLU A 50 -17.90 -8.73 7.01
N MET A 51 -17.24 -9.72 6.40
CA MET A 51 -16.21 -10.53 7.05
C MET A 51 -15.06 -9.66 7.57
N LEU A 52 -14.50 -8.79 6.76
CA LEU A 52 -13.38 -7.93 7.14
C LEU A 52 -13.75 -6.96 8.25
N LYS A 53 -14.94 -6.37 8.18
CA LYS A 53 -15.49 -5.52 9.24
C LYS A 53 -15.61 -6.29 10.56
N SER A 54 -16.21 -7.50 10.52
CA SER A 54 -16.40 -8.34 11.71
C SER A 54 -15.09 -8.78 12.35
N LEU A 55 -14.01 -8.89 11.57
CA LEU A 55 -12.66 -9.24 12.04
C LEU A 55 -11.84 -8.03 12.47
N GLY A 56 -12.33 -6.80 12.25
CA GLY A 56 -11.67 -5.56 12.70
C GLY A 56 -10.58 -5.03 11.75
N TYR A 57 -10.59 -5.42 10.48
CA TYR A 57 -9.72 -4.83 9.46
C TYR A 57 -10.15 -3.40 9.12
N ASP A 58 -9.20 -2.56 8.73
CA ASP A 58 -9.46 -1.17 8.34
C ASP A 58 -9.92 -1.04 6.87
N GLY A 59 -9.79 -2.11 6.09
CA GLY A 59 -10.19 -2.16 4.67
C GLY A 59 -9.60 -3.33 3.93
N VAL A 60 -9.36 -3.17 2.63
CA VAL A 60 -8.83 -4.22 1.75
C VAL A 60 -7.95 -3.63 0.64
N GLY A 61 -7.05 -4.43 0.07
CA GLY A 61 -6.43 -4.22 -1.23
C GLY A 61 -7.19 -4.96 -2.34
N HIS A 62 -7.19 -4.40 -3.54
CA HIS A 62 -7.86 -4.96 -4.71
C HIS A 62 -6.85 -5.31 -5.80
N ILE A 63 -7.10 -6.38 -6.53
CA ILE A 63 -6.22 -6.85 -7.59
C ILE A 63 -6.88 -6.58 -8.94
N TRP A 64 -6.15 -5.90 -9.81
CA TRP A 64 -6.57 -5.46 -11.15
C TRP A 64 -7.61 -4.34 -11.14
N LEU A 65 -8.04 -3.94 -12.33
CA LEU A 65 -8.96 -2.81 -12.51
C LEU A 65 -10.41 -3.25 -12.71
N ASP A 66 -10.69 -4.56 -12.59
CA ASP A 66 -12.03 -5.10 -12.76
C ASP A 66 -12.89 -4.82 -11.52
N ASN A 67 -14.14 -4.45 -11.74
CA ASN A 67 -15.17 -4.31 -10.69
C ASN A 67 -14.80 -3.32 -9.55
N VAL A 68 -13.91 -2.35 -9.79
CA VAL A 68 -13.49 -1.37 -8.77
C VAL A 68 -14.66 -0.56 -8.23
N ALA A 69 -15.63 -0.18 -9.09
CA ALA A 69 -16.82 0.58 -8.66
C ALA A 69 -17.67 -0.22 -7.66
N GLU A 70 -17.87 -1.51 -7.90
CA GLU A 70 -18.60 -2.42 -7.00
C GLU A 70 -17.82 -2.61 -5.69
N ARG A 71 -16.50 -2.82 -5.75
CA ARG A 71 -15.63 -2.93 -4.57
C ARG A 71 -15.72 -1.67 -3.69
N LEU A 72 -15.66 -0.49 -4.28
CA LEU A 72 -15.80 0.78 -3.57
C LEU A 72 -17.17 0.93 -2.90
N LYS A 73 -18.24 0.55 -3.61
CA LYS A 73 -19.63 0.60 -3.11
C LYS A 73 -19.79 -0.29 -1.88
N THR A 74 -19.34 -1.55 -1.96
CA THR A 74 -19.50 -2.54 -0.88
C THR A 74 -18.66 -2.18 0.35
N LEU A 75 -17.43 -1.70 0.16
CA LEU A 75 -16.59 -1.24 1.25
C LEU A 75 -17.16 0.00 1.94
N LYS A 76 -17.66 0.97 1.18
CA LYS A 76 -18.32 2.17 1.72
C LYS A 76 -19.54 1.79 2.59
N ALA A 77 -20.37 0.86 2.14
CA ALA A 77 -21.53 0.37 2.89
C ALA A 77 -21.11 -0.29 4.22
N ALA A 78 -19.97 -0.98 4.24
CA ALA A 78 -19.41 -1.59 5.45
C ALA A 78 -18.63 -0.61 6.35
N GLY A 79 -18.36 0.61 5.90
CA GLY A 79 -17.50 1.58 6.61
C GLY A 79 -16.01 1.25 6.53
N LEU A 80 -15.61 0.52 5.49
CA LEU A 80 -14.23 0.12 5.21
C LEU A 80 -13.62 0.95 4.08
N LYS A 81 -12.29 0.94 3.97
CA LYS A 81 -11.55 1.64 2.92
C LYS A 81 -10.94 0.67 1.90
N LEU A 82 -10.89 1.12 0.64
CA LEU A 82 -9.99 0.54 -0.35
C LEU A 82 -8.64 1.24 -0.21
N TYR A 83 -7.60 0.52 0.19
CA TYR A 83 -6.27 1.10 0.43
C TYR A 83 -5.39 1.08 -0.81
N GLN A 84 -5.48 0.01 -1.58
CA GLN A 84 -4.54 -0.23 -2.68
C GLN A 84 -5.22 -0.98 -3.81
N ILE A 85 -4.87 -0.61 -5.05
CA ILE A 85 -5.20 -1.36 -6.26
C ILE A 85 -3.88 -1.82 -6.89
N THR A 86 -3.70 -3.13 -7.07
CA THR A 86 -2.53 -3.67 -7.77
C THR A 86 -2.81 -3.77 -9.26
N MET A 87 -1.87 -3.29 -10.10
CA MET A 87 -1.98 -3.39 -11.54
C MET A 87 -0.64 -3.64 -12.21
N THR A 88 -0.67 -4.18 -13.43
CA THR A 88 0.53 -4.46 -14.21
C THR A 88 0.93 -3.25 -15.07
N VAL A 89 2.24 -3.01 -15.17
CA VAL A 89 2.86 -2.15 -16.19
C VAL A 89 3.79 -3.04 -17.01
N ASP A 90 3.50 -3.23 -18.29
CA ASP A 90 4.31 -4.03 -19.23
C ASP A 90 5.24 -3.13 -20.02
N ILE A 91 6.55 -3.28 -19.82
CA ILE A 91 7.58 -2.46 -20.49
C ILE A 91 8.09 -3.09 -21.78
N THR A 92 7.46 -4.17 -22.27
CA THR A 92 7.87 -4.83 -23.51
C THR A 92 7.70 -3.86 -24.70
N PRO A 93 8.73 -3.63 -25.51
CA PRO A 93 8.63 -2.77 -26.67
C PRO A 93 7.47 -3.15 -27.60
N GLY A 94 6.71 -2.15 -28.05
CA GLY A 94 5.57 -2.33 -28.95
C GLY A 94 4.28 -2.77 -28.28
N LYS A 95 4.29 -3.12 -26.99
CA LYS A 95 3.08 -3.40 -26.23
C LYS A 95 2.50 -2.14 -25.57
N ARG A 96 1.22 -2.19 -25.27
CA ARG A 96 0.59 -1.19 -24.42
C ARG A 96 1.12 -1.33 -22.99
N ALA A 97 1.64 -0.25 -22.44
CA ALA A 97 2.33 -0.27 -21.17
C ALA A 97 1.38 -0.55 -19.97
N TYR A 98 0.13 -0.13 -20.03
CA TYR A 98 -0.86 -0.34 -18.97
C TYR A 98 -2.29 -0.39 -19.51
N ASP A 99 -3.20 -0.92 -18.70
CA ASP A 99 -4.62 -1.02 -19.04
C ASP A 99 -5.24 0.38 -19.22
N PRO A 100 -5.92 0.68 -20.35
CA PRO A 100 -6.53 1.98 -20.61
C PRO A 100 -7.62 2.37 -19.61
N ARG A 101 -8.24 1.37 -18.94
CA ARG A 101 -9.23 1.60 -17.87
C ARG A 101 -8.62 2.31 -16.65
N PHE A 102 -7.30 2.43 -16.57
CA PHE A 102 -6.63 3.19 -15.51
C PHE A 102 -7.20 4.61 -15.39
N LYS A 103 -7.45 5.30 -16.51
CA LYS A 103 -8.06 6.64 -16.50
C LYS A 103 -9.48 6.65 -15.88
N ASP A 104 -10.27 5.65 -16.21
CA ASP A 104 -11.64 5.55 -15.70
C ASP A 104 -11.63 5.26 -14.19
N VAL A 105 -10.71 4.39 -13.75
CA VAL A 105 -10.54 4.10 -12.32
C VAL A 105 -10.01 5.32 -11.55
N LEU A 106 -9.11 6.11 -12.12
CA LEU A 106 -8.67 7.37 -11.51
C LEU A 106 -9.83 8.32 -11.23
N ALA A 107 -10.82 8.40 -12.13
CA ALA A 107 -12.02 9.20 -11.92
C ALA A 107 -12.89 8.67 -10.77
N LEU A 108 -12.99 7.33 -10.60
CA LEU A 108 -13.73 6.70 -9.51
C LEU A 108 -13.09 6.93 -8.13
N VAL A 109 -11.77 7.05 -8.08
CA VAL A 109 -11.00 7.15 -6.83
C VAL A 109 -10.51 8.58 -6.55
N LYS A 110 -11.06 9.58 -7.23
CA LYS A 110 -10.68 10.97 -7.05
C LYS A 110 -10.77 11.39 -5.58
N ASP A 111 -9.76 12.13 -5.13
CA ASP A 111 -9.63 12.66 -3.76
C ASP A 111 -9.59 11.61 -2.64
N SER A 112 -9.45 10.32 -2.99
CA SER A 112 -9.36 9.22 -2.01
C SER A 112 -7.94 8.93 -1.54
N HIS A 113 -6.92 9.54 -2.14
CA HIS A 113 -5.50 9.22 -1.95
C HIS A 113 -5.20 7.73 -2.20
N MET A 114 -5.88 7.15 -3.20
CA MET A 114 -5.72 5.76 -3.58
C MET A 114 -4.29 5.43 -3.97
N GLN A 115 -3.79 4.28 -3.53
CA GLN A 115 -2.48 3.77 -3.91
C GLN A 115 -2.61 2.74 -5.03
N PHE A 116 -1.92 2.96 -6.15
CA PHE A 116 -1.78 1.98 -7.21
C PHE A 116 -0.42 1.30 -7.08
N ALA A 117 -0.44 0.01 -6.70
CA ALA A 117 0.77 -0.81 -6.61
C ALA A 117 1.11 -1.38 -8.00
N LEU A 118 2.22 -0.93 -8.58
CA LEU A 118 2.59 -1.21 -9.95
C LEU A 118 3.56 -2.41 -10.03
N LEU A 119 3.10 -3.51 -10.61
CA LEU A 119 3.92 -4.65 -11.02
C LEU A 119 4.56 -4.33 -12.37
N VAL A 120 5.79 -3.84 -12.37
CA VAL A 120 6.50 -3.47 -13.60
C VAL A 120 7.23 -4.68 -14.17
N SER A 121 6.74 -5.21 -15.29
CA SER A 121 7.19 -6.46 -15.92
C SER A 121 7.56 -6.26 -17.40
N GLY A 122 8.04 -7.31 -18.07
CA GLY A 122 8.33 -7.29 -19.51
C GLY A 122 9.79 -7.05 -19.85
N GLY A 123 10.70 -7.10 -18.87
CA GLY A 123 12.14 -7.00 -19.06
C GLY A 123 12.91 -7.97 -18.16
N LYS A 124 14.22 -8.01 -18.32
CA LYS A 124 15.11 -8.75 -17.43
C LYS A 124 15.06 -8.12 -16.02
N PRO A 125 14.84 -8.89 -14.96
CA PRO A 125 14.82 -8.37 -13.59
C PRO A 125 16.04 -7.53 -13.24
N SER A 126 15.78 -6.38 -12.61
CA SER A 126 16.82 -5.44 -12.11
C SER A 126 17.76 -4.87 -13.17
N ASP A 127 17.41 -4.93 -14.47
CA ASP A 127 18.25 -4.40 -15.54
C ASP A 127 18.06 -2.87 -15.70
N PRO A 128 19.09 -2.05 -15.37
CA PRO A 128 18.96 -0.60 -15.43
C PRO A 128 19.07 -0.03 -16.85
N SER A 129 19.39 -0.84 -17.86
CA SER A 129 19.59 -0.38 -19.24
C SER A 129 18.30 0.18 -19.85
N VAL A 130 17.14 -0.27 -19.40
CA VAL A 130 15.83 0.18 -19.87
C VAL A 130 15.18 1.26 -18.96
N ASP A 131 15.87 1.73 -17.93
CA ASP A 131 15.38 2.79 -17.04
C ASP A 131 14.78 4.00 -17.79
N PRO A 132 15.41 4.54 -18.87
CA PRO A 132 14.85 5.71 -19.57
C PRO A 132 13.47 5.46 -20.17
N HIS A 133 13.22 4.25 -20.66
CA HIS A 133 11.92 3.85 -21.20
C HIS A 133 10.86 3.76 -20.08
N VAL A 134 11.21 3.09 -19.00
CA VAL A 134 10.30 2.92 -17.84
C VAL A 134 9.98 4.25 -17.17
N VAL A 135 10.97 5.11 -17.00
CA VAL A 135 10.79 6.47 -16.44
C VAL A 135 9.80 7.27 -17.28
N LYS A 136 9.85 7.18 -18.61
CA LYS A 136 8.89 7.86 -19.50
C LYS A 136 7.45 7.37 -19.23
N ILE A 137 7.23 6.06 -19.18
CA ILE A 137 5.92 5.46 -18.90
C ILE A 137 5.40 5.91 -17.53
N LEU A 138 6.22 5.80 -16.49
CA LEU A 138 5.83 6.14 -15.12
C LEU A 138 5.56 7.65 -14.94
N ARG A 139 6.26 8.51 -15.66
CA ARG A 139 5.95 9.95 -15.69
C ARG A 139 4.59 10.21 -16.31
N GLU A 140 4.28 9.58 -17.44
CA GLU A 140 2.96 9.68 -18.07
C GLU A 140 1.85 9.22 -17.11
N MET A 141 1.99 8.06 -16.49
CA MET A 141 1.02 7.55 -15.50
C MET A 141 0.88 8.48 -14.28
N SER A 142 2.00 9.01 -13.80
CA SER A 142 2.03 9.95 -12.68
C SER A 142 1.30 11.25 -13.01
N ASP A 143 1.54 11.78 -14.19
CA ASP A 143 0.90 13.02 -14.66
C ASP A 143 -0.62 12.81 -14.82
N LEU A 144 -1.08 11.64 -15.31
CA LEU A 144 -2.50 11.26 -15.35
C LEU A 144 -3.12 11.12 -13.96
N ALA A 145 -2.39 10.56 -13.00
CA ALA A 145 -2.88 10.30 -11.65
C ALA A 145 -2.91 11.56 -10.75
N ARG A 146 -2.21 12.63 -11.12
CA ARG A 146 -2.04 13.83 -10.29
C ARG A 146 -3.35 14.47 -9.91
N ASP A 147 -4.24 14.67 -10.87
CA ASP A 147 -5.51 15.39 -10.67
C ASP A 147 -6.54 14.60 -9.85
N SER A 148 -6.32 13.29 -9.71
CA SER A 148 -7.13 12.42 -8.84
C SER A 148 -6.62 12.34 -7.40
N GLY A 149 -5.44 12.89 -7.10
CA GLY A 149 -4.76 12.72 -5.82
C GLY A 149 -4.21 11.30 -5.60
N ALA A 150 -4.21 10.45 -6.63
CA ALA A 150 -3.74 9.08 -6.52
C ALA A 150 -2.20 8.99 -6.47
N GLN A 151 -1.71 7.99 -5.76
CA GLN A 151 -0.30 7.69 -5.57
C GLN A 151 0.09 6.43 -6.36
N LEU A 152 1.23 6.46 -7.03
CA LEU A 152 1.81 5.29 -7.70
C LEU A 152 2.91 4.70 -6.82
N LEU A 153 2.79 3.42 -6.49
CA LEU A 153 3.77 2.68 -5.71
C LEU A 153 4.54 1.71 -6.60
N LEU A 154 5.84 1.84 -6.65
CA LEU A 154 6.67 0.84 -7.29
C LEU A 154 6.75 -0.40 -6.41
N TYR A 155 6.17 -1.50 -6.89
CA TYR A 155 6.01 -2.74 -6.15
C TYR A 155 7.11 -3.73 -6.53
N PRO A 156 8.14 -3.94 -5.68
CA PRO A 156 9.16 -4.96 -5.93
C PRO A 156 8.55 -6.35 -5.86
N HIS A 157 8.62 -7.09 -6.98
CA HIS A 157 8.00 -8.39 -7.12
C HIS A 157 8.95 -9.35 -7.83
N GLN A 158 9.18 -10.52 -7.25
CA GLN A 158 10.03 -11.55 -7.80
C GLN A 158 9.62 -11.92 -9.23
N GLY A 159 10.59 -11.89 -10.14
CA GLY A 159 10.39 -12.16 -11.57
C GLY A 159 9.88 -10.95 -12.39
N CYS A 160 9.51 -9.85 -11.76
CA CYS A 160 9.23 -8.59 -12.45
C CYS A 160 10.52 -7.82 -12.77
N TRP A 161 10.45 -6.82 -13.64
CA TRP A 161 11.58 -5.95 -13.92
C TRP A 161 11.98 -5.12 -12.69
N ILE A 162 11.00 -4.54 -11.97
CA ILE A 162 11.21 -4.05 -10.60
C ILE A 162 11.11 -5.27 -9.68
N GLU A 163 12.25 -5.89 -9.38
CA GLU A 163 12.32 -7.09 -8.56
C GLU A 163 12.71 -6.80 -7.11
N ARG A 164 13.61 -5.83 -6.93
CA ARG A 164 14.18 -5.44 -5.64
C ARG A 164 13.71 -4.08 -5.18
N ILE A 165 13.73 -3.83 -3.87
CA ILE A 165 13.41 -2.50 -3.36
C ILE A 165 14.41 -1.43 -3.85
N GLU A 166 15.66 -1.80 -4.10
CA GLU A 166 16.66 -0.93 -4.69
C GLU A 166 16.28 -0.47 -6.10
N ASP A 167 15.63 -1.35 -6.89
CA ASP A 167 15.11 -0.96 -8.20
C ASP A 167 14.00 0.07 -8.05
N SER A 168 13.08 -0.16 -7.11
CA SER A 168 12.00 0.79 -6.83
C SER A 168 12.55 2.16 -6.43
N ILE A 169 13.54 2.23 -5.55
CA ILE A 169 14.18 3.49 -5.12
C ILE A 169 14.85 4.16 -6.32
N ARG A 170 15.70 3.43 -7.07
CA ARG A 170 16.41 3.94 -8.25
C ARG A 170 15.45 4.54 -9.27
N VAL A 171 14.36 3.84 -9.54
CA VAL A 171 13.39 4.26 -10.55
C VAL A 171 12.55 5.43 -10.04
N ALA A 172 12.09 5.40 -8.78
CA ALA A 172 11.34 6.51 -8.19
C ALA A 172 12.15 7.82 -8.18
N ASP A 173 13.47 7.74 -7.89
CA ASP A 173 14.35 8.89 -7.92
C ASP A 173 14.50 9.46 -9.35
N LYS A 174 14.60 8.59 -10.38
CA LYS A 174 14.68 9.00 -11.78
C LYS A 174 13.35 9.53 -12.33
N VAL A 175 12.22 8.99 -11.88
CA VAL A 175 10.88 9.48 -12.25
C VAL A 175 10.69 10.90 -11.74
N ASP A 176 11.13 11.16 -10.52
CA ASP A 176 11.10 12.48 -9.88
C ASP A 176 9.70 13.14 -9.96
N ARG A 177 8.72 12.47 -9.38
CA ARG A 177 7.33 12.96 -9.25
C ARG A 177 6.87 12.85 -7.80
N PRO A 178 6.12 13.84 -7.28
CA PRO A 178 5.70 13.87 -5.88
C PRO A 178 4.66 12.79 -5.53
N ASN A 179 3.97 12.23 -6.51
CA ASN A 179 2.98 11.16 -6.34
C ASN A 179 3.52 9.77 -6.73
N VAL A 180 4.85 9.59 -6.81
CA VAL A 180 5.50 8.31 -7.04
C VAL A 180 6.33 7.93 -5.84
N GLY A 181 6.00 6.81 -5.22
CA GLY A 181 6.68 6.24 -4.07
C GLY A 181 7.03 4.77 -4.26
N VAL A 182 7.51 4.16 -3.21
CA VAL A 182 7.90 2.75 -3.18
C VAL A 182 7.13 2.00 -2.10
N MET A 183 7.00 0.69 -2.26
CA MET A 183 6.54 -0.18 -1.19
C MET A 183 7.60 -1.24 -0.85
N PHE A 184 7.56 -1.73 0.38
CA PHE A 184 8.29 -2.91 0.81
C PHE A 184 7.32 -4.08 0.86
N ASN A 185 7.70 -5.22 0.26
CA ASN A 185 6.93 -6.45 0.32
C ASN A 185 7.77 -7.58 0.91
N LEU A 186 7.37 -8.07 2.07
CA LEU A 186 8.16 -9.04 2.84
C LEU A 186 8.41 -10.35 2.08
N CYS A 187 7.37 -10.97 1.50
CA CYS A 187 7.52 -12.29 0.88
C CYS A 187 8.43 -12.24 -0.36
N HIS A 188 8.32 -11.19 -1.17
CA HIS A 188 9.19 -11.03 -2.34
C HIS A 188 10.61 -10.67 -1.94
N TRP A 189 10.78 -9.80 -0.93
CA TRP A 189 12.10 -9.49 -0.39
C TRP A 189 12.79 -10.74 0.13
N LEU A 190 12.12 -11.58 0.93
CA LEU A 190 12.66 -12.86 1.41
C LEU A 190 13.03 -13.83 0.26
N ARG A 191 12.25 -13.81 -0.83
CA ARG A 191 12.46 -14.67 -1.99
C ARG A 191 13.66 -14.28 -2.84
N VAL A 192 13.92 -12.98 -2.94
CA VAL A 192 14.95 -12.41 -3.82
C VAL A 192 16.26 -12.17 -3.08
N GLU A 193 16.21 -11.70 -1.83
CA GLU A 193 17.40 -11.28 -1.10
C GLU A 193 18.13 -12.44 -0.42
N LYS A 194 19.41 -12.52 -0.69
CA LYS A 194 20.32 -13.46 0.00
C LYS A 194 20.76 -12.94 1.36
N ARG A 195 21.06 -11.64 1.44
CA ARG A 195 21.40 -10.95 2.71
C ARG A 195 20.12 -10.41 3.31
N ARG A 196 19.75 -10.91 4.49
CA ARG A 196 18.47 -10.61 5.13
C ARG A 196 18.54 -9.46 6.13
N ASP A 197 19.32 -8.44 5.80
CA ASP A 197 19.36 -7.19 6.56
C ASP A 197 18.52 -6.13 5.84
N TYR A 198 17.27 -5.99 6.28
CA TYR A 198 16.33 -5.01 5.75
C TYR A 198 16.55 -3.59 6.29
N LYS A 199 17.28 -3.42 7.40
CA LYS A 199 17.40 -2.11 8.08
C LYS A 199 18.02 -1.03 7.20
N PRO A 200 19.18 -1.23 6.55
CA PRO A 200 19.75 -0.22 5.65
C PRO A 200 18.84 0.08 4.45
N LEU A 201 18.16 -0.95 3.93
CA LEU A 201 17.23 -0.80 2.80
C LEU A 201 16.03 0.06 3.18
N LEU A 202 15.38 -0.25 4.30
CA LEU A 202 14.24 0.53 4.78
C LEU A 202 14.65 1.97 5.08
N LYS A 203 15.78 2.19 5.74
CA LYS A 203 16.30 3.55 6.00
C LYS A 203 16.46 4.34 4.69
N ARG A 204 16.99 3.71 3.65
CA ARG A 204 17.15 4.33 2.33
C ARG A 204 15.81 4.58 1.63
N ALA A 205 14.84 3.68 1.79
CA ALA A 205 13.52 3.80 1.19
C ALA A 205 12.62 4.85 1.87
N MET A 206 12.85 5.15 3.17
CA MET A 206 11.95 5.95 4.01
C MET A 206 11.43 7.25 3.38
N PRO A 207 12.24 8.07 2.66
CA PRO A 207 11.74 9.30 2.06
C PRO A 207 10.58 9.10 1.08
N ARG A 208 10.45 7.89 0.51
CA ARG A 208 9.43 7.51 -0.48
C ARG A 208 8.66 6.23 -0.12
N LEU A 209 8.88 5.66 1.07
CA LEU A 209 8.21 4.44 1.52
C LEU A 209 6.80 4.76 2.01
N TRP A 210 5.79 4.46 1.19
CA TRP A 210 4.40 4.80 1.48
C TRP A 210 3.50 3.59 1.77
N ALA A 211 3.98 2.37 1.48
CA ALA A 211 3.29 1.15 1.84
C ALA A 211 4.28 0.06 2.24
N VAL A 212 3.85 -0.80 3.14
CA VAL A 212 4.57 -2.02 3.54
C VAL A 212 3.57 -3.16 3.53
N SER A 213 3.95 -4.32 3.01
CA SER A 213 3.18 -5.53 3.21
C SER A 213 3.97 -6.57 3.98
N ILE A 214 3.26 -7.23 4.89
CA ILE A 214 3.76 -8.28 5.76
C ILE A 214 2.89 -9.53 5.63
N ASN A 215 3.39 -10.62 6.13
CA ASN A 215 2.70 -11.91 6.30
C ASN A 215 3.53 -12.76 7.24
N GLY A 216 3.01 -13.89 7.70
CA GLY A 216 3.82 -14.93 8.29
C GLY A 216 4.74 -15.52 7.22
N ALA A 217 5.97 -15.80 7.58
CA ALA A 217 6.97 -16.36 6.68
C ALA A 217 8.03 -17.13 7.44
N ASP A 218 8.65 -18.08 6.78
CA ASP A 218 9.83 -18.74 7.33
C ASP A 218 11.12 -18.05 6.85
N GLN A 219 12.13 -18.12 7.69
CA GLN A 219 13.46 -17.66 7.37
C GLN A 219 14.32 -18.87 6.95
N PHE A 220 14.68 -18.95 5.67
CA PHE A 220 15.44 -20.07 5.11
C PHE A 220 16.74 -19.62 4.46
N ASP A 221 17.70 -20.52 4.42
CA ASP A 221 18.92 -20.40 3.62
C ASP A 221 18.70 -20.92 2.18
N GLU A 222 17.79 -21.87 1.98
CA GLU A 222 17.38 -22.42 0.69
C GLU A 222 16.11 -21.75 0.16
N LYS A 223 15.76 -21.98 -1.11
CA LYS A 223 14.55 -21.42 -1.75
C LYS A 223 13.39 -22.44 -1.69
N PRO A 224 12.61 -22.49 -0.61
CA PRO A 224 11.44 -23.35 -0.51
C PRO A 224 10.30 -22.90 -1.40
N GLY A 225 9.18 -23.60 -1.37
CA GLY A 225 7.93 -23.20 -2.01
C GLY A 225 7.34 -21.88 -1.47
N TRP A 226 6.38 -21.33 -2.19
CA TRP A 226 5.73 -20.07 -1.78
C TRP A 226 4.95 -20.18 -0.47
N ASP A 227 4.47 -21.35 -0.11
CA ASP A 227 3.80 -21.69 1.15
C ASP A 227 4.65 -21.44 2.40
N HIS A 228 5.97 -21.36 2.24
CA HIS A 228 6.91 -20.94 3.29
C HIS A 228 7.12 -19.42 3.36
N TYR A 229 6.93 -18.72 2.25
CA TYR A 229 7.10 -17.28 2.19
C TYR A 229 5.82 -16.49 2.46
N ILE A 230 4.65 -17.14 2.30
CA ILE A 230 3.33 -16.51 2.52
C ILE A 230 2.49 -17.44 3.40
N GLN A 231 2.38 -17.08 4.67
CA GLN A 231 1.63 -17.81 5.70
C GLN A 231 0.70 -16.85 6.45
N PRO A 232 -0.30 -17.35 7.18
CA PRO A 232 -1.02 -16.54 8.16
C PRO A 232 -0.03 -15.88 9.12
N LEU A 233 -0.32 -14.64 9.54
CA LEU A 233 0.63 -13.78 10.29
C LEU A 233 1.13 -14.36 11.62
N ASP A 234 0.40 -15.33 12.18
CA ASP A 234 0.74 -16.05 13.40
C ASP A 234 1.70 -17.23 13.18
N ARG A 235 2.19 -17.45 11.95
CA ARG A 235 3.08 -18.54 11.57
C ARG A 235 4.41 -18.05 11.03
N GLY A 236 5.34 -18.99 10.94
CA GLY A 236 6.68 -18.79 10.39
C GLY A 236 7.71 -18.37 11.43
N SER A 237 8.97 -18.48 11.04
CA SER A 237 10.13 -18.21 11.89
C SER A 237 10.70 -16.79 11.70
N PHE A 238 10.25 -16.04 10.68
CA PHE A 238 10.71 -14.68 10.45
C PHE A 238 10.17 -13.71 11.53
N ASP A 239 11.05 -12.89 12.10
CA ASP A 239 10.70 -11.90 13.11
C ASP A 239 9.97 -10.68 12.50
N VAL A 240 8.68 -10.83 12.27
CA VAL A 240 7.82 -9.71 11.81
C VAL A 240 7.76 -8.59 12.85
N GLY A 241 7.84 -8.94 14.15
CA GLY A 241 7.84 -7.95 15.23
C GLY A 241 9.06 -7.03 15.16
N GLY A 242 10.25 -7.59 14.93
CA GLY A 242 11.48 -6.82 14.71
C GLY A 242 11.44 -5.93 13.47
N LEU A 243 10.83 -6.41 12.38
CA LEU A 243 10.59 -5.59 11.18
C LEU A 243 9.69 -4.38 11.50
N LEU A 244 8.57 -4.61 12.16
CA LEU A 244 7.63 -3.54 12.53
C LEU A 244 8.26 -2.55 13.51
N LYS A 245 9.03 -3.02 14.49
CA LYS A 245 9.80 -2.15 15.40
C LYS A 245 10.78 -1.27 14.63
N THR A 246 11.50 -1.83 13.66
CA THR A 246 12.42 -1.07 12.81
C THR A 246 11.67 0.00 11.99
N LEU A 247 10.51 -0.31 11.43
CA LEU A 247 9.67 0.66 10.71
C LEU A 247 9.24 1.80 11.63
N LYS A 248 8.80 1.50 12.86
CA LYS A 248 8.47 2.52 13.87
C LYS A 248 9.66 3.42 14.19
N GLU A 249 10.82 2.83 14.50
CA GLU A 249 12.07 3.56 14.81
C GLU A 249 12.50 4.48 13.66
N LEU A 250 12.24 4.08 12.40
CA LEU A 250 12.47 4.89 11.21
C LEU A 250 11.38 5.96 10.96
N GLY A 251 10.31 5.98 11.75
CA GLY A 251 9.22 6.95 11.62
C GLY A 251 8.13 6.60 10.60
N TYR A 252 8.06 5.35 10.12
CA TYR A 252 6.98 4.91 9.24
C TYR A 252 5.64 4.94 9.97
N LYS A 253 4.61 5.51 9.33
CA LYS A 253 3.24 5.60 9.86
C LYS A 253 2.17 5.17 8.83
N GLY A 254 2.61 4.73 7.67
CA GLY A 254 1.75 4.37 6.55
C GLY A 254 0.95 3.08 6.77
N PRO A 255 0.14 2.68 5.78
CA PRO A 255 -0.66 1.47 5.84
C PRO A 255 0.20 0.21 5.78
N ILE A 256 -0.28 -0.83 6.47
CA ILE A 256 0.33 -2.17 6.47
C ILE A 256 -0.62 -3.13 5.75
N GLY A 257 -0.19 -3.65 4.60
CA GLY A 257 -0.89 -4.70 3.87
C GLY A 257 -0.57 -6.09 4.43
N LEU A 258 -1.57 -6.97 4.51
CA LEU A 258 -1.39 -8.39 4.79
C LEU A 258 -1.45 -9.16 3.47
N GLN A 259 -0.34 -9.73 3.05
CA GLN A 259 -0.29 -10.60 1.86
C GLN A 259 -0.95 -11.94 2.16
N CYS A 260 -1.95 -12.33 1.34
CA CYS A 260 -2.72 -13.55 1.51
C CYS A 260 -2.67 -14.49 0.30
N TYR A 261 -1.87 -14.20 -0.72
CA TYR A 261 -1.79 -15.01 -1.93
C TYR A 261 -1.39 -16.45 -1.59
N GLY A 262 -2.12 -17.42 -2.16
CA GLY A 262 -1.81 -18.85 -1.99
C GLY A 262 -2.26 -19.47 -0.67
N ILE A 263 -2.81 -18.69 0.28
CA ILE A 263 -3.37 -19.26 1.51
C ILE A 263 -4.75 -19.82 1.20
N GLY A 264 -4.84 -21.15 1.07
CA GLY A 264 -6.09 -21.86 0.78
C GLY A 264 -7.01 -22.02 1.99
N GLY A 265 -8.15 -22.68 1.77
CA GLY A 265 -9.17 -22.90 2.79
C GLY A 265 -10.17 -21.75 2.93
N ASP A 266 -10.82 -21.65 4.08
CA ASP A 266 -11.74 -20.53 4.38
C ASP A 266 -10.94 -19.28 4.72
N ALA A 267 -11.06 -18.23 3.90
CA ALA A 267 -10.36 -16.97 4.13
C ALA A 267 -10.62 -16.39 5.52
N ARG A 268 -11.82 -16.59 6.09
CA ARG A 268 -12.15 -16.13 7.45
C ARG A 268 -11.23 -16.70 8.51
N GLU A 269 -10.85 -17.96 8.39
CA GLU A 269 -10.02 -18.64 9.41
C GLU A 269 -8.61 -18.06 9.47
N HIS A 270 -7.93 -17.97 8.32
CA HIS A 270 -6.58 -17.42 8.30
C HIS A 270 -6.53 -15.91 8.56
N LEU A 271 -7.57 -15.17 8.16
CA LEU A 271 -7.69 -13.73 8.45
C LEU A 271 -7.95 -13.48 9.93
N ALA A 272 -8.81 -14.27 10.59
CA ALA A 272 -9.04 -14.16 12.04
C ALA A 272 -7.75 -14.39 12.84
N ARG A 273 -6.98 -15.41 12.50
CA ARG A 273 -5.68 -15.71 13.11
C ARG A 273 -4.67 -14.58 12.87
N SER A 274 -4.60 -14.09 11.63
CA SER A 274 -3.70 -13.00 11.27
C SER A 274 -4.07 -11.69 11.99
N MET A 275 -5.35 -11.40 12.18
CA MET A 275 -5.79 -10.23 12.95
C MET A 275 -5.43 -10.37 14.44
N ALA A 276 -5.60 -11.56 15.03
CA ALA A 276 -5.20 -11.80 16.41
C ALA A 276 -3.68 -11.63 16.62
N ALA A 277 -2.87 -12.09 15.66
CA ALA A 277 -1.43 -11.85 15.66
C ALA A 277 -1.09 -10.35 15.49
N TRP A 278 -1.76 -9.67 14.56
CA TRP A 278 -1.58 -8.23 14.36
C TRP A 278 -1.86 -7.41 15.62
N GLN A 279 -2.94 -7.72 16.34
CA GLN A 279 -3.28 -7.03 17.59
C GLN A 279 -2.17 -7.15 18.64
N LYS A 280 -1.54 -8.34 18.76
CA LYS A 280 -0.38 -8.55 19.64
C LYS A 280 0.84 -7.76 19.19
N LEU A 281 1.18 -7.85 17.89
CA LEU A 281 2.31 -7.11 17.32
C LEU A 281 2.13 -5.60 17.45
N ARG A 282 0.93 -5.10 17.18
CA ARG A 282 0.59 -3.68 17.26
C ARG A 282 0.64 -3.15 18.69
N ALA A 283 0.32 -3.95 19.71
CA ALA A 283 0.44 -3.52 21.09
C ALA A 283 1.87 -3.10 21.45
N ASN A 284 2.87 -3.77 20.85
CA ASN A 284 4.29 -3.45 21.01
C ASN A 284 4.74 -2.20 20.20
N LEU A 285 3.87 -1.67 19.34
CA LEU A 285 4.11 -0.45 18.57
C LEU A 285 3.50 0.79 19.23
N LYS A 286 2.66 0.63 20.25
CA LYS A 286 2.19 1.73 21.10
C LYS A 286 3.35 2.19 21.97
N ASP A 287 3.45 3.48 22.17
CA ASP A 287 4.45 4.10 23.04
C ASP A 287 4.18 3.80 24.49
#